data_f66b92a2cc9cd662352185e08d199f1d
#
_entry.id   f66b92a2cc9cd662352185e08d199f1d
#
_cell.length_a   1.000
_cell.length_b   1.000
_cell.length_c   1.000
_cell.angle_alpha   90.00
_cell.angle_beta   90.00
_cell.angle_gamma   90.00
#
_symmetry.space_group_name_H-M   'P 1'
#
loop_
_entity.id
_entity.type
_entity.pdbx_description
1 polymer ?
#
loop_
_entity_poly.entity_id
_entity_poly.type
_entity_poly.pdbx_seq_one_letter_code
_entity_poly.pdbx_strand_id
1 'polypeptide(L)'
;DSRDKPIDKRANYIKRCVALPGDTLEIRLGDLYVNGQPQTWNQRARPQKEYRLTFPKTYYEPFRQLLKMGLELSYLDTDAQGNEVVQAFLSQENLDKVKAMFPGVTAERLVLAPGDPEGHALFPSGSTYNRDNYGPLYVPRQGDTVLLTPENLPQYRDIIEKYEGHTLEVLPDRILIDGEPTDRYTIAQDYYFMLGDNRDNSLDSRYWGYVPADHIWLSIAPDDGSTPLFKRIRTERVFSFPQGGDGPLRSYFWPIILVGGALYGGYEWWRRKRKKSKGEKTAQKKS
;
A
#
# COMPACT_ATOMS: atom_id res chain seq x y z
N ASP A 1 9.88 19.33 -1.01
CA ASP A 1 10.10 18.02 -0.42
C ASP A 1 8.95 17.70 0.54
N SER A 2 8.38 16.47 0.49
CA SER A 2 7.27 16.09 1.38
C SER A 2 7.71 15.96 2.85
N ARG A 3 9.01 15.88 3.11
CA ARG A 3 9.61 15.74 4.44
C ARG A 3 9.42 16.99 5.31
N ASP A 4 9.34 18.16 4.68
CA ASP A 4 9.18 19.45 5.40
C ASP A 4 7.73 19.76 5.77
N LYS A 5 6.79 18.91 5.35
CA LYS A 5 5.38 19.08 5.69
C LYS A 5 5.06 18.40 7.02
N PRO A 6 4.27 19.04 7.89
CA PRO A 6 3.70 18.40 9.07
C PRO A 6 3.00 17.08 8.69
N ILE A 7 2.98 16.11 9.59
CA ILE A 7 2.45 14.76 9.35
C ILE A 7 1.00 14.78 8.86
N ASP A 8 0.18 15.68 9.38
CA ASP A 8 -1.21 15.91 8.99
C ASP A 8 -1.38 16.45 7.55
N LYS A 9 -0.31 16.97 6.95
CA LYS A 9 -0.28 17.47 5.57
C LYS A 9 0.45 16.55 4.58
N ARG A 10 0.92 15.38 5.06
CA ARG A 10 1.52 14.37 4.19
C ARG A 10 0.42 13.55 3.53
N ALA A 11 0.62 13.17 2.26
CA ALA A 11 -0.31 12.30 1.57
C ALA A 11 -0.34 10.90 2.22
N ASN A 12 -1.52 10.46 2.63
CA ASN A 12 -1.72 9.10 3.13
C ASN A 12 -2.14 8.21 1.96
N TYR A 13 -1.47 7.07 1.81
CA TYR A 13 -1.74 6.10 0.76
C TYR A 13 -2.37 4.84 1.35
N ILE A 14 -3.37 4.30 0.65
CA ILE A 14 -3.91 2.97 0.93
C ILE A 14 -3.27 2.03 -0.08
N LYS A 15 -2.49 1.06 0.41
CA LYS A 15 -1.83 0.04 -0.40
C LYS A 15 -2.00 -1.32 0.25
N ARG A 16 -1.90 -2.36 -0.54
CA ARG A 16 -1.94 -3.74 -0.06
C ARG A 16 -0.56 -4.19 0.37
N CYS A 17 -0.41 -4.63 1.62
CA CYS A 17 0.79 -5.33 2.05
C CYS A 17 0.85 -6.68 1.34
N VAL A 18 1.87 -6.90 0.54
CA VAL A 18 2.04 -8.11 -0.30
C VAL A 18 3.19 -8.97 0.14
N ALA A 19 4.16 -8.41 0.88
CA ALA A 19 5.24 -9.19 1.49
C ALA A 19 5.55 -8.64 2.89
N LEU A 20 5.78 -9.57 3.82
CA LEU A 20 6.05 -9.34 5.23
C LEU A 20 7.57 -9.35 5.49
N PRO A 21 8.02 -8.88 6.67
CA PRO A 21 9.42 -8.97 7.06
C PRO A 21 9.93 -10.41 7.00
N GLY A 22 11.03 -10.62 6.28
CA GLY A 22 11.62 -11.94 6.04
C GLY A 22 11.16 -12.64 4.76
N ASP A 23 10.16 -12.10 4.05
CA ASP A 23 9.72 -12.65 2.78
C ASP A 23 10.66 -12.25 1.63
N THR A 24 10.67 -13.06 0.59
CA THR A 24 11.25 -12.73 -0.71
C THR A 24 10.14 -12.62 -1.74
N LEU A 25 9.98 -11.44 -2.33
CA LEU A 25 8.98 -11.20 -3.36
C LEU A 25 9.59 -11.18 -4.76
N GLU A 26 8.80 -11.56 -5.74
CA GLU A 26 9.13 -11.49 -7.15
C GLU A 26 7.86 -11.26 -7.97
N ILE A 27 7.97 -10.48 -9.04
CA ILE A 27 6.89 -10.34 -10.03
C ILE A 27 7.43 -10.90 -11.35
N ARG A 28 6.70 -11.86 -11.92
CA ARG A 28 7.02 -12.50 -13.21
C ARG A 28 5.86 -12.29 -14.16
N LEU A 29 6.09 -11.57 -15.26
CA LEU A 29 5.05 -11.24 -16.23
C LEU A 29 3.79 -10.66 -15.58
N GLY A 30 3.98 -9.77 -14.58
CA GLY A 30 2.92 -9.11 -13.82
C GLY A 30 2.19 -10.01 -12.80
N ASP A 31 2.64 -11.24 -12.53
CA ASP A 31 2.10 -12.10 -11.51
C ASP A 31 3.04 -12.15 -10.28
N LEU A 32 2.46 -11.95 -9.10
CA LEU A 32 3.21 -11.86 -7.85
C LEU A 32 3.50 -13.24 -7.27
N TYR A 33 4.74 -13.43 -6.85
CA TYR A 33 5.23 -14.57 -6.09
C TYR A 33 5.81 -14.09 -4.76
N VAL A 34 5.56 -14.84 -3.70
CA VAL A 34 6.18 -14.61 -2.38
C VAL A 34 6.76 -15.94 -1.91
N ASN A 35 8.04 -15.95 -1.56
CA ASN A 35 8.81 -17.16 -1.20
C ASN A 35 8.69 -18.25 -2.28
N GLY A 36 8.73 -17.82 -3.56
CA GLY A 36 8.61 -18.71 -4.71
C GLY A 36 7.21 -19.28 -4.98
N GLN A 37 6.21 -18.92 -4.18
CA GLN A 37 4.84 -19.37 -4.35
C GLN A 37 3.97 -18.28 -5.00
N PRO A 38 3.17 -18.62 -6.03
CA PRO A 38 2.27 -17.66 -6.64
C PRO A 38 1.22 -17.18 -5.62
N GLN A 39 1.00 -15.86 -5.59
CA GLN A 39 0.00 -15.30 -4.70
C GLN A 39 -1.40 -15.46 -5.30
N THR A 40 -2.26 -16.15 -4.58
CA THR A 40 -3.68 -16.25 -4.90
C THR A 40 -4.46 -15.19 -4.15
N TRP A 41 -5.36 -14.53 -4.86
CA TRP A 41 -6.18 -13.46 -4.29
C TRP A 41 -7.54 -14.01 -3.87
N ASN A 42 -7.99 -13.66 -2.67
CA ASN A 42 -9.36 -13.95 -2.28
C ASN A 42 -10.36 -13.14 -3.14
N GLN A 43 -11.62 -13.53 -3.15
CA GLN A 43 -12.67 -12.91 -3.98
C GLN A 43 -12.86 -11.40 -3.76
N ARG A 44 -12.34 -10.84 -2.65
CA ARG A 44 -12.44 -9.41 -2.31
C ARG A 44 -11.20 -8.62 -2.72
N ALA A 45 -10.07 -9.28 -2.93
CA ALA A 45 -8.91 -8.66 -3.54
C ALA A 45 -9.09 -8.66 -5.05
N ARG A 46 -9.20 -7.49 -5.65
CA ARG A 46 -9.48 -7.32 -7.08
C ARG A 46 -8.34 -6.58 -7.76
N PRO A 47 -7.15 -7.20 -7.85
CA PRO A 47 -6.04 -6.57 -8.54
C PRO A 47 -6.46 -6.28 -9.99
N GLN A 48 -6.21 -5.06 -10.41
CA GLN A 48 -6.47 -4.61 -11.78
C GLN A 48 -5.18 -4.72 -12.57
N LYS A 49 -5.32 -5.12 -13.82
CA LYS A 49 -4.24 -5.24 -14.80
C LYS A 49 -4.62 -4.49 -16.07
N GLU A 50 -3.63 -4.11 -16.80
CA GLU A 50 -3.78 -3.34 -18.03
C GLU A 50 -4.11 -4.27 -19.20
N TYR A 51 -5.15 -3.91 -19.96
CA TYR A 51 -5.60 -4.64 -21.14
C TYR A 51 -5.78 -3.71 -22.32
N ARG A 52 -5.42 -4.20 -23.50
CA ARG A 52 -5.88 -3.68 -24.79
C ARG A 52 -7.13 -4.44 -25.19
N LEU A 53 -8.24 -3.73 -25.30
CA LEU A 53 -9.53 -4.27 -25.74
C LEU A 53 -9.76 -3.85 -27.19
N THR A 54 -10.07 -4.79 -28.08
CA THR A 54 -10.44 -4.49 -29.46
C THR A 54 -11.89 -4.92 -29.68
N PHE A 55 -12.75 -3.96 -29.96
CA PHE A 55 -14.19 -4.16 -30.13
C PHE A 55 -14.53 -4.23 -31.62
N PRO A 56 -15.21 -5.30 -32.08
CA PRO A 56 -15.72 -5.37 -33.42
C PRO A 56 -16.55 -4.12 -33.77
N LYS A 57 -16.37 -3.59 -34.99
CA LYS A 57 -17.08 -2.39 -35.49
C LYS A 57 -18.61 -2.49 -35.48
N THR A 58 -19.14 -3.67 -35.17
CA THR A 58 -20.59 -3.90 -35.02
C THR A 58 -21.15 -3.30 -33.76
N TYR A 59 -20.30 -2.98 -32.76
CA TYR A 59 -20.72 -2.36 -31.53
C TYR A 59 -20.75 -0.84 -31.66
N TYR A 60 -21.79 -0.22 -31.11
CA TYR A 60 -21.93 1.23 -31.09
C TYR A 60 -21.35 1.81 -29.81
N GLU A 61 -20.34 2.69 -29.99
CA GLU A 61 -19.65 3.43 -28.88
C GLU A 61 -19.28 2.57 -27.64
N PRO A 62 -18.55 1.46 -27.78
CA PRO A 62 -18.18 0.61 -26.64
C PRO A 62 -17.38 1.38 -25.57
N PHE A 63 -16.48 2.28 -25.95
CA PHE A 63 -15.74 3.13 -25.01
C PHE A 63 -16.67 3.91 -24.07
N ARG A 64 -17.72 4.54 -24.63
CA ARG A 64 -18.68 5.31 -23.85
C ARG A 64 -19.53 4.42 -22.92
N GLN A 65 -19.81 3.19 -23.34
CA GLN A 65 -20.54 2.23 -22.50
C GLN A 65 -19.67 1.78 -21.32
N LEU A 66 -18.38 1.51 -21.54
CA LEU A 66 -17.44 1.15 -20.50
C LEU A 66 -17.21 2.30 -19.50
N LEU A 67 -17.15 3.54 -19.97
CA LEU A 67 -17.06 4.73 -19.07
C LEU A 67 -18.26 4.79 -18.10
N LYS A 68 -19.46 4.45 -18.53
CA LYS A 68 -20.64 4.41 -17.66
C LYS A 68 -20.57 3.32 -16.58
N MET A 69 -19.74 2.30 -16.79
CA MET A 69 -19.44 1.28 -15.77
C MET A 69 -18.45 1.78 -14.72
N GLY A 70 -17.91 3.00 -14.84
CA GLY A 70 -16.91 3.57 -13.93
C GLY A 70 -15.52 2.93 -14.07
N LEU A 71 -15.21 2.37 -15.24
CA LEU A 71 -13.89 1.79 -15.51
C LEU A 71 -12.90 2.88 -15.88
N GLU A 72 -11.64 2.68 -15.47
CA GLU A 72 -10.53 3.54 -15.87
C GLU A 72 -10.05 3.12 -17.26
N LEU A 73 -10.21 4.02 -18.23
CA LEU A 73 -10.03 3.75 -19.65
C LEU A 73 -9.26 4.87 -20.32
N SER A 74 -8.53 4.50 -21.39
CA SER A 74 -8.01 5.43 -22.38
C SER A 74 -8.43 4.97 -23.77
N TYR A 75 -9.00 5.87 -24.57
CA TYR A 75 -9.24 5.59 -25.97
C TYR A 75 -7.91 5.63 -26.73
N LEU A 76 -7.61 4.59 -27.50
CA LEU A 76 -6.36 4.54 -28.27
C LEU A 76 -6.57 5.00 -29.71
N ASP A 77 -7.37 4.24 -30.47
CA ASP A 77 -7.66 4.54 -31.88
C ASP A 77 -8.69 3.54 -32.44
N THR A 78 -8.85 3.61 -33.75
CA THR A 78 -9.56 2.59 -34.55
C THR A 78 -8.53 1.84 -35.36
N ASP A 79 -8.55 0.51 -35.31
CA ASP A 79 -7.62 -0.31 -36.09
C ASP A 79 -7.91 -0.26 -37.62
N ALA A 80 -7.00 -0.84 -38.41
CA ALA A 80 -7.14 -0.86 -39.88
C ALA A 80 -8.41 -1.57 -40.39
N GLN A 81 -9.05 -2.39 -39.56
CA GLN A 81 -10.30 -3.10 -39.85
C GLN A 81 -11.54 -2.30 -39.42
N GLY A 82 -11.36 -1.13 -38.80
CA GLY A 82 -12.41 -0.29 -38.24
C GLY A 82 -12.96 -0.72 -36.89
N ASN A 83 -12.21 -1.54 -36.14
CA ASN A 83 -12.54 -1.92 -34.77
C ASN A 83 -12.07 -0.86 -33.79
N GLU A 84 -12.87 -0.55 -32.77
CA GLU A 84 -12.49 0.40 -31.74
C GLU A 84 -11.49 -0.26 -30.75
N VAL A 85 -10.39 0.42 -30.49
CA VAL A 85 -9.32 -0.06 -29.58
C VAL A 85 -9.27 0.82 -28.34
N VAL A 86 -9.40 0.18 -27.19
CA VAL A 86 -9.45 0.83 -25.85
C VAL A 86 -8.41 0.19 -24.93
N GLN A 87 -7.68 1.02 -24.21
CA GLN A 87 -6.83 0.58 -23.12
C GLN A 87 -7.62 0.69 -21.82
N ALA A 88 -7.59 -0.35 -20.97
CA ALA A 88 -8.39 -0.43 -19.77
C ALA A 88 -7.64 -1.10 -18.61
N PHE A 89 -7.83 -0.61 -17.39
CA PHE A 89 -7.37 -1.26 -16.17
C PHE A 89 -8.52 -2.07 -15.57
N LEU A 90 -8.44 -3.39 -15.66
CA LEU A 90 -9.54 -4.29 -15.33
C LEU A 90 -9.14 -5.34 -14.30
N SER A 91 -10.02 -5.54 -13.31
CA SER A 91 -10.02 -6.79 -12.52
C SER A 91 -10.56 -7.94 -13.38
N GLN A 92 -10.28 -9.18 -12.97
CA GLN A 92 -10.82 -10.37 -13.66
C GLN A 92 -12.36 -10.31 -13.75
N GLU A 93 -13.04 -9.90 -12.68
CA GLU A 93 -14.51 -9.75 -12.67
C GLU A 93 -15.00 -8.74 -13.72
N ASN A 94 -14.32 -7.59 -13.83
CA ASN A 94 -14.70 -6.58 -14.82
C ASN A 94 -14.37 -7.04 -16.25
N LEU A 95 -13.28 -7.76 -16.46
CA LEU A 95 -12.94 -8.35 -17.75
C LEU A 95 -14.02 -9.36 -18.20
N ASP A 96 -14.50 -10.19 -17.29
CA ASP A 96 -15.55 -11.17 -17.56
C ASP A 96 -16.87 -10.47 -17.90
N LYS A 97 -17.22 -9.38 -17.19
CA LYS A 97 -18.38 -8.55 -17.50
C LYS A 97 -18.29 -7.91 -18.90
N VAL A 98 -17.10 -7.38 -19.24
CA VAL A 98 -16.87 -6.78 -20.58
C VAL A 98 -17.02 -7.84 -21.66
N LYS A 99 -16.45 -9.03 -21.50
CA LYS A 99 -16.58 -10.14 -22.45
C LYS A 99 -18.02 -10.62 -22.59
N ALA A 100 -18.77 -10.64 -21.51
CA ALA A 100 -20.19 -10.99 -21.57
C ALA A 100 -21.06 -9.93 -22.24
N MET A 101 -20.74 -8.65 -22.05
CA MET A 101 -21.46 -7.51 -22.65
C MET A 101 -21.16 -7.35 -24.15
N PHE A 102 -19.94 -7.67 -24.56
CA PHE A 102 -19.45 -7.51 -25.91
C PHE A 102 -18.88 -8.84 -26.46
N PRO A 103 -19.74 -9.80 -26.83
CA PRO A 103 -19.29 -11.05 -27.45
C PRO A 103 -18.41 -10.79 -28.68
N GLY A 104 -17.23 -11.42 -28.72
CA GLY A 104 -16.24 -11.22 -29.77
C GLY A 104 -15.23 -10.09 -29.54
N VAL A 105 -15.30 -9.38 -28.38
CA VAL A 105 -14.20 -8.50 -27.95
C VAL A 105 -12.95 -9.32 -27.71
N THR A 106 -11.82 -8.87 -28.25
CA THR A 106 -10.52 -9.43 -27.90
C THR A 106 -9.91 -8.62 -26.75
N ALA A 107 -9.30 -9.30 -25.80
CA ALA A 107 -8.65 -8.68 -24.65
C ALA A 107 -7.22 -9.22 -24.56
N GLU A 108 -6.26 -8.39 -24.87
CA GLU A 108 -4.83 -8.66 -24.75
C GLU A 108 -4.31 -8.01 -23.49
N ARG A 109 -3.71 -8.79 -22.59
CA ARG A 109 -3.03 -8.24 -21.42
C ARG A 109 -1.73 -7.55 -21.86
N LEU A 110 -1.56 -6.29 -21.48
CA LEU A 110 -0.32 -5.56 -21.74
C LEU A 110 0.67 -5.87 -20.63
N VAL A 111 1.79 -6.47 -21.02
CA VAL A 111 2.85 -6.90 -20.10
C VAL A 111 4.19 -6.51 -20.71
N LEU A 112 5.03 -5.84 -19.96
CA LEU A 112 6.39 -5.53 -20.35
C LEU A 112 7.23 -6.80 -20.36
N ALA A 113 8.08 -6.98 -21.36
CA ALA A 113 9.05 -8.08 -21.36
C ALA A 113 10.18 -7.82 -20.34
N PRO A 114 10.85 -8.87 -19.84
CA PRO A 114 12.02 -8.69 -18.97
C PRO A 114 13.06 -7.79 -19.63
N GLY A 115 13.48 -6.74 -18.90
CA GLY A 115 14.46 -5.76 -19.39
C GLY A 115 13.89 -4.64 -20.25
N ASP A 116 12.61 -4.67 -20.62
CA ASP A 116 11.97 -3.53 -21.29
C ASP A 116 12.01 -2.30 -20.37
N PRO A 117 12.35 -1.12 -20.92
CA PRO A 117 12.45 0.08 -20.10
C PRO A 117 11.09 0.51 -19.55
N GLU A 118 11.08 0.88 -18.29
CA GLU A 118 9.96 1.58 -17.68
C GLU A 118 10.22 3.09 -17.74
N GLY A 119 9.16 3.88 -17.92
CA GLY A 119 9.27 5.34 -18.00
C GLY A 119 9.72 6.02 -16.69
N HIS A 120 9.79 5.27 -15.59
CA HIS A 120 10.19 5.73 -14.26
C HIS A 120 11.23 4.80 -13.65
N ALA A 121 12.15 5.37 -12.86
CA ALA A 121 13.12 4.58 -12.12
C ALA A 121 12.41 3.75 -11.03
N LEU A 122 12.71 2.45 -10.98
CA LEU A 122 12.22 1.54 -9.95
C LEU A 122 13.26 1.38 -8.84
N PHE A 123 12.74 0.95 -7.69
CA PHE A 123 13.54 0.54 -6.54
C PHE A 123 13.99 -0.95 -6.71
N PRO A 124 15.21 -1.31 -6.32
CA PRO A 124 16.33 -0.43 -5.98
C PRO A 124 16.88 0.27 -7.24
N SER A 125 17.38 1.50 -7.07
CA SER A 125 17.94 2.27 -8.18
C SER A 125 19.09 1.53 -8.84
N GLY A 126 19.14 1.57 -10.18
CA GLY A 126 20.13 0.85 -10.97
C GLY A 126 19.75 -0.60 -11.28
N SER A 127 18.60 -1.09 -10.82
CA SER A 127 18.07 -2.38 -11.24
C SER A 127 17.59 -2.35 -12.70
N THR A 128 17.53 -3.53 -13.32
CA THR A 128 16.93 -3.73 -14.65
C THR A 128 15.47 -4.15 -14.58
N TYR A 129 14.85 -3.91 -13.42
CA TYR A 129 13.45 -4.27 -13.19
C TYR A 129 12.49 -3.36 -13.95
N ASN A 130 11.33 -3.92 -14.26
CA ASN A 130 10.16 -3.15 -14.66
C ASN A 130 8.94 -3.61 -13.82
N ARG A 131 7.81 -2.91 -13.96
CA ARG A 131 6.61 -3.18 -13.14
C ARG A 131 6.09 -4.62 -13.23
N ASP A 132 6.35 -5.30 -14.35
CA ASP A 132 5.87 -6.66 -14.63
C ASP A 132 6.93 -7.74 -14.38
N ASN A 133 8.21 -7.35 -14.31
CA ASN A 133 9.32 -8.25 -14.05
C ASN A 133 10.23 -7.61 -12.99
N TYR A 134 10.02 -7.99 -11.73
CA TYR A 134 10.58 -7.32 -10.58
C TYR A 134 11.11 -8.33 -9.55
N GLY A 135 12.26 -8.08 -9.00
CA GLY A 135 12.89 -8.95 -8.02
C GLY A 135 13.73 -10.09 -8.64
N PRO A 136 14.11 -11.10 -7.85
CA PRO A 136 13.70 -11.32 -6.45
C PRO A 136 14.20 -10.24 -5.50
N LEU A 137 13.37 -9.81 -4.54
CA LEU A 137 13.69 -8.81 -3.55
C LEU A 137 13.36 -9.31 -2.14
N TYR A 138 14.36 -9.37 -1.26
CA TYR A 138 14.17 -9.72 0.14
C TYR A 138 13.63 -8.52 0.92
N VAL A 139 12.62 -8.75 1.75
CA VAL A 139 12.03 -7.72 2.64
C VAL A 139 12.68 -7.81 4.02
N PRO A 140 13.46 -6.80 4.44
CA PRO A 140 14.22 -6.87 5.68
C PRO A 140 13.34 -7.00 6.92
N ARG A 141 13.82 -7.77 7.88
CA ARG A 141 13.21 -7.99 9.20
C ARG A 141 14.11 -7.43 10.29
N GLN A 142 13.52 -6.96 11.36
CA GLN A 142 14.25 -6.53 12.55
C GLN A 142 15.21 -7.62 13.04
N GLY A 143 16.46 -7.24 13.29
CA GLY A 143 17.53 -8.12 13.73
C GLY A 143 18.30 -8.83 12.60
N ASP A 144 17.85 -8.74 11.35
CA ASP A 144 18.63 -9.26 10.24
C ASP A 144 19.94 -8.48 10.10
N THR A 145 21.05 -9.18 9.87
CA THR A 145 22.32 -8.56 9.57
C THR A 145 22.64 -8.77 8.09
N VAL A 146 22.73 -7.69 7.35
CA VAL A 146 23.01 -7.69 5.92
C VAL A 146 24.47 -7.33 5.65
N LEU A 147 25.10 -8.03 4.70
CA LEU A 147 26.39 -7.66 4.16
C LEU A 147 26.16 -6.55 3.11
N LEU A 148 26.81 -5.40 3.30
CA LEU A 148 26.72 -4.27 2.38
C LEU A 148 27.78 -4.39 1.29
N THR A 149 27.33 -4.31 0.06
CA THR A 149 28.20 -4.23 -1.12
C THR A 149 27.76 -3.04 -2.00
N PRO A 150 28.63 -2.53 -2.89
CA PRO A 150 28.21 -1.49 -3.83
C PRO A 150 26.97 -1.84 -4.64
N GLU A 151 26.79 -3.11 -4.96
CA GLU A 151 25.68 -3.61 -5.79
C GLU A 151 24.35 -3.60 -5.03
N ASN A 152 24.36 -3.98 -3.73
CA ASN A 152 23.11 -4.06 -2.94
C ASN A 152 22.86 -2.78 -2.10
N LEU A 153 23.82 -1.89 -2.01
CA LEU A 153 23.68 -0.66 -1.24
C LEU A 153 22.47 0.20 -1.64
N PRO A 154 22.09 0.32 -2.93
CA PRO A 154 20.88 1.04 -3.32
C PRO A 154 19.60 0.49 -2.67
N GLN A 155 19.58 -0.80 -2.32
CA GLN A 155 18.44 -1.44 -1.62
C GLN A 155 18.35 -1.03 -0.15
N TYR A 156 19.48 -0.79 0.52
CA TYR A 156 19.55 -0.54 1.97
C TYR A 156 19.77 0.93 2.33
N ARG A 157 20.15 1.77 1.37
CA ARG A 157 20.49 3.18 1.61
C ARG A 157 19.37 3.92 2.36
N ASP A 158 18.13 3.85 1.87
CA ASP A 158 16.99 4.53 2.50
C ASP A 158 16.66 3.97 3.89
N ILE A 159 16.93 2.69 4.11
CA ILE A 159 16.82 2.07 5.44
C ILE A 159 17.79 2.74 6.39
N ILE A 160 19.06 2.76 6.04
CA ILE A 160 20.16 3.27 6.88
C ILE A 160 20.00 4.78 7.12
N GLU A 161 19.90 5.57 6.04
CA GLU A 161 19.94 7.03 6.14
C GLU A 161 18.60 7.65 6.55
N LYS A 162 17.50 7.18 5.95
CA LYS A 162 16.22 7.88 6.01
C LYS A 162 15.29 7.35 7.11
N TYR A 163 15.29 6.03 7.31
CA TYR A 163 14.36 5.38 8.24
C TYR A 163 15.00 5.09 9.60
N GLU A 164 16.29 4.79 9.63
CA GLU A 164 17.00 4.45 10.86
C GLU A 164 17.97 5.56 11.31
N GLY A 165 18.13 6.62 10.48
CA GLY A 165 18.72 7.90 10.89
C GLY A 165 20.24 7.92 10.98
N HIS A 166 20.92 6.97 10.37
CA HIS A 166 22.39 6.89 10.34
C HIS A 166 23.00 7.70 9.19
N THR A 167 24.23 8.10 9.35
CA THR A 167 25.01 8.73 8.27
C THR A 167 25.73 7.66 7.46
N LEU A 168 25.53 7.64 6.14
CA LEU A 168 26.16 6.68 5.24
C LEU A 168 27.13 7.39 4.29
N GLU A 169 28.40 7.03 4.34
CA GLU A 169 29.42 7.50 3.41
C GLU A 169 29.99 6.33 2.61
N VAL A 170 30.08 6.51 1.29
CA VAL A 170 30.60 5.48 0.39
C VAL A 170 31.91 5.97 -0.20
N LEU A 171 33.00 5.37 0.23
CA LEU A 171 34.33 5.62 -0.28
C LEU A 171 34.72 4.57 -1.34
N PRO A 172 35.73 4.80 -2.16
CA PRO A 172 36.12 3.86 -3.21
C PRO A 172 36.51 2.45 -2.72
N ASP A 173 36.95 2.35 -1.46
CA ASP A 173 37.50 1.12 -0.87
C ASP A 173 36.66 0.61 0.35
N ARG A 174 35.74 1.41 0.86
CA ARG A 174 34.99 1.07 2.07
C ARG A 174 33.67 1.82 2.20
N ILE A 175 32.81 1.33 3.06
CA ILE A 175 31.55 1.98 3.49
C ILE A 175 31.75 2.42 4.94
N LEU A 176 31.32 3.64 5.27
CA LEU A 176 31.27 4.15 6.63
C LEU A 176 29.82 4.34 7.04
N ILE A 177 29.47 3.89 8.25
CA ILE A 177 28.19 4.21 8.90
C ILE A 177 28.54 4.93 10.20
N ASP A 178 28.01 6.16 10.37
CA ASP A 178 28.32 7.07 11.49
C ASP A 178 29.82 7.30 11.69
N GLY A 179 30.56 7.32 10.57
CA GLY A 179 32.02 7.51 10.55
C GLY A 179 32.84 6.25 10.79
N GLU A 180 32.21 5.12 11.13
CA GLU A 180 32.91 3.86 11.40
C GLU A 180 32.90 2.94 10.16
N PRO A 181 34.06 2.38 9.77
CA PRO A 181 34.13 1.45 8.66
C PRO A 181 33.39 0.16 8.95
N THR A 182 32.45 -0.20 8.07
CA THR A 182 31.68 -1.45 8.23
C THR A 182 31.25 -1.99 6.87
N ASP A 183 31.21 -3.32 6.77
CA ASP A 183 30.60 -4.05 5.66
C ASP A 183 29.27 -4.69 6.03
N ARG A 184 28.78 -4.44 7.26
CA ARG A 184 27.55 -5.07 7.78
C ARG A 184 26.65 -4.03 8.42
N TYR A 185 25.36 -4.29 8.28
CA TYR A 185 24.34 -3.47 8.92
C TYR A 185 23.26 -4.35 9.56
N THR A 186 22.89 -4.06 10.80
CA THR A 186 21.81 -4.77 11.49
C THR A 186 20.55 -3.93 11.42
N ILE A 187 19.51 -4.49 10.84
CA ILE A 187 18.22 -3.85 10.62
C ILE A 187 17.52 -3.60 11.97
N ALA A 188 17.15 -2.35 12.27
CA ALA A 188 16.59 -1.98 13.56
C ALA A 188 15.08 -2.16 13.67
N GLN A 189 14.34 -2.22 12.55
CA GLN A 189 12.88 -2.41 12.56
C GLN A 189 12.41 -3.31 11.43
N ASP A 190 11.15 -3.73 11.49
CA ASP A 190 10.50 -4.50 10.44
C ASP A 190 10.14 -3.63 9.23
N TYR A 191 10.32 -4.18 8.03
CA TYR A 191 9.94 -3.56 6.77
C TYR A 191 8.88 -4.38 6.04
N TYR A 192 8.11 -3.70 5.20
CA TYR A 192 7.01 -4.27 4.45
C TYR A 192 7.11 -3.85 2.99
N PHE A 193 6.52 -4.64 2.10
CA PHE A 193 6.41 -4.27 0.69
C PHE A 193 4.94 -4.14 0.31
N MET A 194 4.58 -3.03 -0.31
CA MET A 194 3.19 -2.66 -0.54
C MET A 194 2.93 -2.38 -2.01
N LEU A 195 1.87 -2.96 -2.55
CA LEU A 195 1.42 -2.71 -3.92
C LEU A 195 0.02 -2.11 -3.95
N GLY A 196 -0.24 -1.25 -4.93
CA GLY A 196 -1.59 -0.83 -5.24
C GLY A 196 -2.40 -1.93 -5.92
N ASP A 197 -3.72 -1.95 -5.72
CA ASP A 197 -4.57 -2.95 -6.37
C ASP A 197 -4.69 -2.70 -7.89
N ASN A 198 -4.60 -1.44 -8.36
CA ASN A 198 -4.36 -1.14 -9.78
C ASN A 198 -2.87 -1.32 -10.07
N ARG A 199 -2.47 -2.57 -10.40
CA ARG A 199 -1.08 -3.01 -10.49
C ARG A 199 -0.27 -2.21 -11.49
N ASP A 200 -0.86 -1.84 -12.60
CA ASP A 200 -0.16 -1.22 -13.73
C ASP A 200 -0.30 0.31 -13.73
N ASN A 201 -1.14 0.85 -12.83
CA ASN A 201 -1.30 2.29 -12.60
C ASN A 201 -1.25 2.62 -11.10
N SER A 202 -0.14 2.31 -10.45
CA SER A 202 0.05 2.59 -9.03
C SER A 202 1.48 3.00 -8.74
N LEU A 203 1.63 4.15 -8.12
CA LEU A 203 2.88 4.53 -7.46
C LEU A 203 2.92 3.83 -6.10
N ASP A 204 3.80 2.82 -5.96
CA ASP A 204 3.88 1.93 -4.81
C ASP A 204 5.33 1.51 -4.50
N SER A 205 5.54 0.48 -3.66
CA SER A 205 6.88 0.06 -3.23
C SER A 205 7.82 -0.31 -4.36
N ARG A 206 7.33 -0.61 -5.55
CA ARG A 206 8.21 -0.79 -6.73
C ARG A 206 8.99 0.48 -7.08
N TYR A 207 8.49 1.65 -6.69
CA TYR A 207 9.09 2.95 -6.97
C TYR A 207 9.79 3.56 -5.75
N TRP A 208 9.18 3.49 -4.57
CA TRP A 208 9.75 4.12 -3.36
C TRP A 208 10.43 3.16 -2.39
N GLY A 209 10.36 1.84 -2.63
CA GLY A 209 11.01 0.84 -1.81
C GLY A 209 10.18 0.38 -0.60
N TYR A 210 10.87 -0.01 0.45
CA TYR A 210 10.30 -0.56 1.65
C TYR A 210 9.50 0.46 2.47
N VAL A 211 8.50 -0.05 3.17
CA VAL A 211 7.69 0.73 4.11
C VAL A 211 8.04 0.26 5.53
N PRO A 212 8.67 1.10 6.36
CA PRO A 212 9.01 0.74 7.72
C PRO A 212 7.77 0.62 8.61
N ALA A 213 7.86 -0.20 9.64
CA ALA A 213 6.75 -0.51 10.54
C ALA A 213 6.11 0.74 11.17
N ASP A 214 6.91 1.75 11.51
CA ASP A 214 6.48 3.00 12.13
C ASP A 214 5.74 3.95 11.19
N HIS A 215 5.80 3.72 9.87
CA HIS A 215 5.05 4.49 8.86
C HIS A 215 3.66 3.91 8.56
N ILE A 216 3.29 2.78 9.17
CA ILE A 216 1.98 2.15 8.98
C ILE A 216 1.02 2.62 10.07
N TRP A 217 0.12 3.53 9.73
CA TRP A 217 -0.82 4.13 10.66
C TRP A 217 -2.00 3.22 11.02
N LEU A 218 -2.53 2.52 10.00
CA LEU A 218 -3.65 1.61 10.16
C LEU A 218 -3.41 0.36 9.31
N SER A 219 -3.53 -0.79 9.95
CA SER A 219 -3.49 -2.07 9.26
C SER A 219 -4.80 -2.81 9.47
N ILE A 220 -5.40 -3.26 8.37
CA ILE A 220 -6.62 -4.09 8.38
C ILE A 220 -6.21 -5.47 7.90
N ALA A 221 -6.48 -6.50 8.71
CA ALA A 221 -6.20 -7.88 8.33
C ALA A 221 -7.04 -8.30 7.10
N PRO A 222 -6.55 -9.25 6.29
CA PRO A 222 -7.32 -9.79 5.17
C PRO A 222 -8.69 -10.26 5.61
N ASP A 223 -9.69 -10.05 4.77
CA ASP A 223 -11.03 -10.55 5.01
C ASP A 223 -11.16 -11.99 4.51
N ASP A 224 -11.16 -12.92 5.43
CA ASP A 224 -11.44 -14.34 5.18
C ASP A 224 -12.95 -14.67 5.22
N GLY A 225 -13.78 -13.63 5.42
CA GLY A 225 -15.24 -13.79 5.55
C GLY A 225 -15.72 -14.25 6.93
N SER A 226 -14.82 -14.72 7.80
CA SER A 226 -15.15 -15.27 9.12
C SER A 226 -14.97 -14.26 10.25
N THR A 227 -14.09 -13.28 10.06
CA THR A 227 -13.68 -12.34 11.11
C THR A 227 -14.38 -10.99 10.98
N PRO A 228 -15.13 -10.52 11.99
CA PRO A 228 -15.73 -9.18 11.99
C PRO A 228 -14.70 -8.07 11.79
N LEU A 229 -15.09 -6.96 11.11
CA LEU A 229 -14.21 -5.86 10.74
C LEU A 229 -13.42 -5.30 11.94
N PHE A 230 -14.03 -5.13 13.10
CA PHE A 230 -13.37 -4.59 14.29
C PHE A 230 -12.26 -5.50 14.84
N LYS A 231 -12.33 -6.83 14.61
CA LYS A 231 -11.27 -7.77 14.97
C LYS A 231 -10.15 -7.81 13.93
N ARG A 232 -10.39 -7.31 12.72
CA ARG A 232 -9.41 -7.22 11.63
C ARG A 232 -8.55 -5.96 11.71
N ILE A 233 -9.01 -4.95 12.48
CA ILE A 233 -8.25 -3.73 12.73
C ILE A 233 -7.18 -4.05 13.77
N ARG A 234 -5.93 -3.85 13.42
CA ARG A 234 -4.82 -3.96 14.35
C ARG A 234 -4.78 -2.72 15.23
N THR A 235 -5.48 -2.79 16.37
CA THR A 235 -5.65 -1.67 17.30
C THR A 235 -4.34 -1.19 17.90
N GLU A 236 -3.34 -2.06 17.97
CA GLU A 236 -1.99 -1.71 18.41
C GLU A 236 -1.30 -0.71 17.46
N ARG A 237 -1.78 -0.56 16.23
CA ARG A 237 -1.26 0.40 15.23
C ARG A 237 -2.17 1.61 15.00
N VAL A 238 -3.37 1.62 15.60
CA VAL A 238 -4.28 2.76 15.52
C VAL A 238 -3.85 3.80 16.56
N PHE A 239 -3.68 5.05 16.14
CA PHE A 239 -3.14 6.14 16.97
C PHE A 239 -1.72 5.87 17.51
N SER A 240 -0.93 5.07 16.80
CA SER A 240 0.50 5.00 17.07
C SER A 240 1.19 6.20 16.43
N PHE A 241 2.02 6.89 17.20
CA PHE A 241 2.84 7.98 16.70
C PHE A 241 4.27 7.47 16.47
N PRO A 242 4.92 7.83 15.34
CA PRO A 242 6.33 7.58 15.18
C PRO A 242 7.08 8.31 16.30
N GLN A 243 7.63 7.58 17.23
CA GLN A 243 8.56 8.15 18.20
C GLN A 243 9.96 7.93 17.64
N GLY A 244 10.68 9.01 17.37
CA GLY A 244 12.10 8.93 17.07
C GLY A 244 12.85 8.44 18.33
N GLY A 245 13.05 7.12 18.43
CA GLY A 245 13.75 6.49 19.55
C GLY A 245 13.52 4.98 19.59
N ASP A 246 14.43 4.25 20.21
CA ASP A 246 14.59 2.79 20.24
C ASP A 246 13.48 2.00 20.98
N GLY A 247 12.26 2.50 21.05
CA GLY A 247 11.16 1.86 21.76
C GLY A 247 10.11 1.23 20.86
N PRO A 248 9.44 0.15 21.34
CA PRO A 248 8.34 -0.44 20.59
C PRO A 248 7.22 0.57 20.35
N LEU A 249 6.57 0.51 19.18
CA LEU A 249 5.40 1.33 18.84
C LEU A 249 4.36 1.29 19.95
N ARG A 250 4.08 2.42 20.59
CA ARG A 250 3.03 2.53 21.61
C ARG A 250 1.76 3.06 20.98
N SER A 251 0.72 2.22 20.94
CA SER A 251 -0.62 2.64 20.55
C SER A 251 -1.35 3.29 21.74
N TYR A 252 -1.92 4.45 21.48
CA TYR A 252 -2.77 5.17 22.44
C TYR A 252 -4.26 4.88 22.22
N PHE A 253 -4.60 3.90 21.39
CA PHE A 253 -5.98 3.55 21.08
C PHE A 253 -6.83 3.29 22.33
N TRP A 254 -6.42 2.33 23.16
CA TRP A 254 -7.14 2.00 24.39
C TRP A 254 -7.19 3.13 25.43
N PRO A 255 -6.07 3.83 25.72
CA PRO A 255 -6.11 5.01 26.57
C PRO A 255 -7.09 6.09 26.09
N ILE A 256 -7.12 6.40 24.80
CA ILE A 256 -8.03 7.40 24.23
C ILE A 256 -9.50 6.94 24.37
N ILE A 257 -9.81 5.70 24.06
CA ILE A 257 -11.16 5.14 24.20
C ILE A 257 -11.61 5.16 25.66
N LEU A 258 -10.73 4.75 26.60
CA LEU A 258 -11.06 4.74 28.04
C LEU A 258 -11.29 6.16 28.59
N VAL A 259 -10.42 7.10 28.25
CA VAL A 259 -10.56 8.52 28.66
C VAL A 259 -11.81 9.14 28.03
N GLY A 260 -12.03 8.94 26.74
CA GLY A 260 -13.23 9.43 26.04
C GLY A 260 -14.53 8.84 26.64
N GLY A 261 -14.55 7.54 26.94
CA GLY A 261 -15.65 6.87 27.58
C GLY A 261 -15.92 7.38 29.01
N ALA A 262 -14.88 7.61 29.79
CA ALA A 262 -14.98 8.17 31.12
C ALA A 262 -15.52 9.61 31.11
N LEU A 263 -15.00 10.45 30.19
CA LEU A 263 -15.48 11.84 30.00
C LEU A 263 -16.95 11.86 29.56
N TYR A 264 -17.33 11.01 28.62
CA TYR A 264 -18.71 10.92 28.16
C TYR A 264 -19.64 10.40 29.27
N GLY A 265 -19.26 9.37 30.02
CA GLY A 265 -20.01 8.86 31.17
C GLY A 265 -20.16 9.91 32.27
N GLY A 266 -19.07 10.65 32.58
CA GLY A 266 -19.09 11.77 33.52
C GLY A 266 -20.02 12.91 33.07
N TYR A 267 -19.97 13.26 31.80
CA TYR A 267 -20.87 14.26 31.21
C TYR A 267 -22.35 13.85 31.31
N GLU A 268 -22.70 12.59 30.93
CA GLU A 268 -24.07 12.08 31.02
C GLU A 268 -24.56 12.02 32.47
N TRP A 269 -23.71 11.57 33.41
CA TRP A 269 -24.05 11.57 34.83
C TRP A 269 -24.33 13.00 35.35
N TRP A 270 -23.44 13.97 35.03
CA TRP A 270 -23.62 15.37 35.39
C TRP A 270 -24.89 15.98 34.77
N ARG A 271 -25.17 15.68 33.50
CA ARG A 271 -26.39 16.09 32.79
C ARG A 271 -27.64 15.56 33.47
N ARG A 272 -27.67 14.31 33.89
CA ARG A 272 -28.75 13.70 34.62
C ARG A 272 -28.95 14.33 36.01
N LYS A 273 -27.87 14.58 36.75
CA LYS A 273 -27.90 15.23 38.06
C LYS A 273 -28.45 16.66 37.98
N ARG A 274 -28.05 17.43 36.96
CA ARG A 274 -28.65 18.77 36.71
C ARG A 274 -30.14 18.75 36.38
N LYS A 275 -30.64 17.75 35.65
CA LYS A 275 -32.06 17.60 35.35
C LYS A 275 -32.87 17.30 36.63
N LYS A 276 -32.37 16.43 37.51
CA LYS A 276 -33.01 16.12 38.80
C LYS A 276 -33.11 17.37 39.69
N SER A 277 -32.02 18.12 39.85
CA SER A 277 -32.00 19.33 40.70
C SER A 277 -32.91 20.46 40.17
N LYS A 278 -33.11 20.56 38.85
CA LYS A 278 -34.08 21.51 38.29
C LYS A 278 -35.53 21.05 38.50
N GLY A 279 -35.80 19.75 38.44
CA GLY A 279 -37.14 19.17 38.71
C GLY A 279 -37.58 19.40 40.17
N GLU A 280 -36.66 19.20 41.14
CA GLU A 280 -36.92 19.43 42.56
C GLU A 280 -37.18 20.91 42.89
N LYS A 281 -36.40 21.83 42.25
CA LYS A 281 -36.63 23.29 42.41
C LYS A 281 -37.94 23.78 41.80
N THR A 282 -38.43 23.10 40.77
CA THR A 282 -39.71 23.45 40.13
C THR A 282 -40.91 22.88 40.93
N ALA A 283 -40.74 21.75 41.60
CA ALA A 283 -41.72 21.16 42.50
C ALA A 283 -41.90 21.99 43.77
N GLN A 284 -40.79 22.46 44.41
CA GLN A 284 -40.83 23.35 45.59
C GLN A 284 -41.43 24.76 45.32
N LYS A 285 -41.49 25.23 44.08
CA LYS A 285 -42.07 26.52 43.71
C LYS A 285 -43.56 26.45 43.40
N LYS A 286 -44.16 25.23 43.36
CA LYS A 286 -45.59 25.00 43.11
C LYS A 286 -46.37 24.52 44.31
N SER A 287 -45.71 24.31 45.43
CA SER A 287 -46.23 24.14 46.77
C SER A 287 -46.23 25.47 47.53
#